data_cdcfbd552840a4d5e60a1da9a6e929f5
#
_entry.id   cdcfbd552840a4d5e60a1da9a6e929f5
#
_cell.length_a   1.000
_cell.length_b   1.000
_cell.length_c   1.000
_cell.angle_alpha   90.00
_cell.angle_beta   90.00
_cell.angle_gamma   90.00
#
_symmetry.space_group_name_H-M   'P 1'
#
loop_
_entity.id
_entity.type
_entity.pdbx_description
1 polymer ?
#
loop_
_entity_poly.entity_id
_entity_poly.type
_entity_poly.pdbx_seq_one_letter_code
_entity_poly.pdbx_strand_id
1 'polypeptide(L)'
;MAEAGRPGSSAFPELAKTWVPPHELRRLAAYKVLASYDNNQAGQLAAAGGDAGALERRELGDAAKLVDTALGYLLGSEQKITVEGAEHADEETPTTGEVEAAAVQNRLRKWADKELLTFRIQQAERAAVLLGDSVMVLAWNPDKQRPTLRVYDPGFFFPQWDDEDEDFPSRVHLAWELPADDDAGLKARVRRVTYELGPISGDSEDDGGGGSMAGTRTYPWEPGRASNVTCYLTDAEWLLEDLKNGEKLDRLPMDKAAYRVRSDGTELNRLDLMIDFVPVVHIANTIPDGGEHWGRSVLARVLQALDELAATDSDSSAASATTGTPIIGLAGARLPVDRATGKPQELQVKAGAVWQLGETGRMDALDTSPQLAELRARVDHLLERIAANSRVTAAGLGTLDATEVPSGYALKLALGPLDALVGMMRLAREHKYRLLFKMVQRLYQAGRAEGWAAGETLPARLAWAPHTPTDRAAVLEEVVTAYGAGVLSLETAVTMLLEAGYPIKDASQEMARIRAKAEQEAAVRMAEAAARRGRDERDGDQGENDGPGPVAAEKPLDEREPVVADR
;
A
#
# COMPACT_ATOMS: atom_id res chain seq x y z
N MET A 1 -20.41 -1.42 -20.53
CA MET A 1 -19.25 -1.25 -19.63
C MET A 1 -18.01 -1.44 -20.48
N ALA A 2 -17.42 -0.36 -20.95
CA ALA A 2 -16.20 -0.46 -21.71
C ALA A 2 -15.07 -0.88 -20.76
N GLU A 3 -14.38 -1.94 -21.12
CA GLU A 3 -13.18 -2.40 -20.48
C GLU A 3 -12.19 -1.24 -20.38
N ALA A 4 -11.99 -0.73 -19.15
CA ALA A 4 -10.77 -0.06 -18.81
C ALA A 4 -9.67 -1.05 -19.16
N GLY A 5 -8.69 -0.63 -19.97
CA GLY A 5 -7.63 -1.49 -20.46
C GLY A 5 -7.12 -2.41 -19.35
N ARG A 6 -7.04 -3.69 -19.63
CA ARG A 6 -6.53 -4.67 -18.68
C ARG A 6 -5.17 -4.22 -18.18
N PRO A 7 -4.94 -4.18 -16.86
CA PRO A 7 -3.59 -4.08 -16.34
C PRO A 7 -2.89 -5.41 -16.64
N GLY A 8 -2.12 -5.42 -17.65
CA GLY A 8 -1.35 -6.59 -18.04
C GLY A 8 -0.68 -6.31 -19.36
N SER A 9 0.61 -6.23 -19.36
CA SER A 9 1.49 -6.09 -20.53
C SER A 9 1.27 -4.82 -21.35
N SER A 10 1.96 -3.76 -21.01
CA SER A 10 2.01 -2.47 -21.72
C SER A 10 0.80 -1.54 -21.55
N ALA A 11 0.33 -1.37 -20.31
CA ALA A 11 -0.57 -0.27 -19.97
C ALA A 11 0.05 1.11 -20.27
N PHE A 12 1.37 1.16 -20.36
CA PHE A 12 2.09 2.39 -20.66
C PHE A 12 2.06 2.69 -22.17
N PRO A 13 1.81 3.94 -22.54
CA PRO A 13 1.97 4.35 -23.93
C PRO A 13 3.39 4.00 -24.38
N GLU A 14 3.53 3.37 -25.52
CA GLU A 14 4.86 3.12 -26.09
C GLU A 14 5.55 4.45 -26.30
N LEU A 15 6.84 4.52 -25.96
CA LEU A 15 7.65 5.75 -26.03
C LEU A 15 7.70 6.39 -27.42
N ALA A 16 7.41 5.60 -28.46
CA ALA A 16 7.36 6.08 -29.84
C ALA A 16 6.06 6.82 -30.20
N LYS A 17 5.11 6.95 -29.27
CA LYS A 17 3.79 7.51 -29.61
C LYS A 17 3.81 9.01 -29.69
N THR A 18 3.33 9.51 -30.81
CA THR A 18 3.44 10.91 -31.19
C THR A 18 2.56 11.84 -30.37
N TRP A 19 1.49 11.33 -29.77
CA TRP A 19 0.53 12.12 -29.00
C TRP A 19 0.97 12.43 -27.56
N VAL A 20 1.98 11.71 -27.02
CA VAL A 20 2.48 11.96 -25.67
C VAL A 20 3.29 13.27 -25.63
N PRO A 21 3.06 14.16 -24.63
CA PRO A 21 3.85 15.37 -24.47
C PRO A 21 5.34 15.04 -24.22
N PRO A 22 6.29 15.80 -24.82
CA PRO A 22 7.72 15.50 -24.72
C PRO A 22 8.26 15.49 -23.29
N HIS A 23 7.74 16.35 -22.40
CA HIS A 23 8.17 16.43 -21.01
C HIS A 23 7.78 15.19 -20.19
N GLU A 24 6.75 14.45 -20.61
CA GLU A 24 6.27 13.24 -19.96
C GLU A 24 7.02 11.97 -20.40
N LEU A 25 7.74 12.00 -21.52
CA LEU A 25 8.42 10.84 -22.07
C LEU A 25 9.44 10.24 -21.09
N ARG A 26 10.15 11.10 -20.33
CA ARG A 26 11.15 10.64 -19.36
C ARG A 26 10.50 9.88 -18.21
N ARG A 27 9.39 10.36 -17.69
CA ARG A 27 8.62 9.71 -16.61
C ARG A 27 8.08 8.36 -17.07
N LEU A 28 7.45 8.32 -18.24
CA LEU A 28 6.90 7.09 -18.81
C LEU A 28 7.99 6.04 -19.10
N ALA A 29 9.17 6.49 -19.55
CA ALA A 29 10.33 5.61 -19.72
C ALA A 29 10.76 4.99 -18.38
N ALA A 30 10.84 5.79 -17.33
CA ALA A 30 11.16 5.31 -15.99
C ALA A 30 10.15 4.27 -15.50
N TYR A 31 8.85 4.52 -15.67
CA TYR A 31 7.80 3.57 -15.29
C TYR A 31 7.92 2.23 -16.06
N LYS A 32 8.21 2.31 -17.36
CA LYS A 32 8.43 1.09 -18.18
C LYS A 32 9.60 0.27 -17.67
N VAL A 33 10.71 0.92 -17.34
CA VAL A 33 11.88 0.25 -16.75
C VAL A 33 11.49 -0.41 -15.42
N LEU A 34 10.91 0.33 -14.49
CA LEU A 34 10.51 -0.19 -13.17
C LEU A 34 9.55 -1.39 -13.28
N ALA A 35 8.55 -1.30 -14.16
CA ALA A 35 7.63 -2.39 -14.42
C ALA A 35 8.33 -3.63 -15.01
N SER A 36 9.36 -3.45 -15.84
CA SER A 36 10.11 -4.56 -16.40
C SER A 36 10.89 -5.34 -15.33
N TYR A 37 11.44 -4.67 -14.32
CA TYR A 37 12.11 -5.34 -13.19
C TYR A 37 11.10 -6.12 -12.33
N ASP A 38 9.95 -5.55 -12.03
CA ASP A 38 8.88 -6.22 -11.26
C ASP A 38 8.37 -7.50 -11.95
N ASN A 39 8.31 -7.47 -13.30
CA ASN A 39 7.83 -8.59 -14.12
C ASN A 39 8.93 -9.57 -14.56
N ASN A 40 10.16 -9.44 -14.09
CA ASN A 40 11.32 -10.22 -14.58
C ASN A 40 11.52 -10.12 -16.10
N GLN A 41 11.42 -8.92 -16.64
CA GLN A 41 11.53 -8.61 -18.07
C GLN A 41 12.61 -7.56 -18.37
N ALA A 42 13.43 -7.19 -17.38
CA ALA A 42 14.47 -6.18 -17.56
C ALA A 42 15.51 -6.60 -18.62
N GLY A 43 15.89 -7.87 -18.64
CA GLY A 43 16.77 -8.44 -19.68
C GLY A 43 16.15 -8.37 -21.07
N GLN A 44 14.86 -8.64 -21.21
CA GLN A 44 14.15 -8.52 -22.49
C GLN A 44 14.07 -7.05 -22.95
N LEU A 45 13.83 -6.12 -22.03
CA LEU A 45 13.83 -4.70 -22.34
C LEU A 45 15.21 -4.21 -22.79
N ALA A 46 16.27 -4.62 -22.10
CA ALA A 46 17.64 -4.28 -22.46
C ALA A 46 18.05 -4.87 -23.82
N ALA A 47 17.67 -6.13 -24.10
CA ALA A 47 17.90 -6.77 -25.38
C ALA A 47 17.18 -6.05 -26.55
N ALA A 48 15.95 -5.60 -26.33
CA ALA A 48 15.23 -4.77 -27.29
C ALA A 48 15.91 -3.42 -27.53
N GLY A 49 16.68 -2.92 -26.56
CA GLY A 49 17.53 -1.74 -26.66
C GLY A 49 18.88 -1.97 -27.32
N GLY A 50 19.21 -3.23 -27.70
CA GLY A 50 20.44 -3.60 -28.39
C GLY A 50 21.45 -4.41 -27.57
N ASP A 51 21.20 -4.68 -26.29
CA ASP A 51 22.01 -5.54 -25.43
C ASP A 51 21.52 -7.00 -25.52
N ALA A 52 21.90 -7.70 -26.60
CA ALA A 52 21.49 -9.10 -26.80
C ALA A 52 21.97 -10.05 -25.68
N GLY A 53 23.06 -9.74 -24.99
CA GLY A 53 23.58 -10.53 -23.87
C GLY A 53 22.70 -10.46 -22.64
N ALA A 54 21.84 -9.45 -22.53
CA ALA A 54 20.91 -9.32 -21.41
C ALA A 54 19.86 -10.44 -21.35
N LEU A 55 19.58 -11.13 -22.46
CA LEU A 55 18.67 -12.30 -22.48
C LEU A 55 19.20 -13.51 -21.69
N GLU A 56 20.51 -13.57 -21.47
CA GLU A 56 21.14 -14.65 -20.69
C GLU A 56 21.06 -14.40 -19.18
N ARG A 57 20.66 -13.19 -18.76
CA ARG A 57 20.53 -12.83 -17.34
C ARG A 57 19.34 -13.53 -16.70
N ARG A 58 19.60 -14.11 -15.54
CA ARG A 58 18.56 -14.79 -14.75
C ARG A 58 17.95 -13.81 -13.75
N GLU A 59 16.70 -13.48 -13.95
CA GLU A 59 15.94 -12.65 -13.04
C GLU A 59 15.09 -13.56 -12.14
N LEU A 60 15.32 -13.51 -10.82
CA LEU A 60 14.76 -14.45 -9.85
C LEU A 60 13.64 -13.84 -8.99
N GLY A 61 13.14 -12.65 -9.35
CA GLY A 61 12.04 -12.00 -8.66
C GLY A 61 12.44 -11.14 -7.47
N ASP A 62 13.73 -10.80 -7.34
CA ASP A 62 14.22 -9.99 -6.21
C ASP A 62 13.61 -8.58 -6.19
N ALA A 63 13.39 -7.98 -7.36
CA ALA A 63 12.71 -6.69 -7.46
C ALA A 63 11.27 -6.76 -6.95
N ALA A 64 10.49 -7.75 -7.38
CA ALA A 64 9.12 -7.96 -6.93
C ALA A 64 9.06 -8.21 -5.42
N LYS A 65 10.00 -9.02 -4.88
CA LYS A 65 10.11 -9.27 -3.43
C LYS A 65 10.34 -7.99 -2.64
N LEU A 66 11.19 -7.07 -3.11
CA LEU A 66 11.41 -5.77 -2.47
C LEU A 66 10.14 -4.91 -2.45
N VAL A 67 9.43 -4.86 -3.59
CA VAL A 67 8.17 -4.11 -3.73
C VAL A 67 7.11 -4.67 -2.79
N ASP A 68 6.89 -5.99 -2.81
CA ASP A 68 5.84 -6.65 -2.02
C ASP A 68 6.15 -6.57 -0.52
N THR A 69 7.43 -6.66 -0.13
CA THR A 69 7.85 -6.49 1.26
C THR A 69 7.59 -5.05 1.73
N ALA A 70 8.05 -4.05 0.97
CA ALA A 70 7.82 -2.65 1.32
C ALA A 70 6.32 -2.31 1.40
N LEU A 71 5.52 -2.85 0.47
CA LEU A 71 4.06 -2.71 0.47
C LEU A 71 3.43 -3.33 1.72
N GLY A 72 3.86 -4.54 2.10
CA GLY A 72 3.36 -5.25 3.28
C GLY A 72 3.59 -4.44 4.57
N TYR A 73 4.79 -3.88 4.73
CA TYR A 73 5.12 -3.02 5.88
C TYR A 73 4.40 -1.66 5.82
N LEU A 74 4.22 -1.08 4.63
CA LEU A 74 3.47 0.17 4.46
C LEU A 74 2.02 0.02 4.90
N LEU A 75 1.34 -1.02 4.42
CA LEU A 75 -0.07 -1.25 4.70
C LEU A 75 -0.31 -1.73 6.14
N GLY A 76 0.57 -2.57 6.67
CA GLY A 76 0.32 -3.24 7.94
C GLY A 76 -0.86 -4.22 7.85
N SER A 77 -1.44 -4.57 8.99
CA SER A 77 -2.52 -5.57 9.05
C SER A 77 -3.90 -5.03 8.69
N GLU A 78 -4.17 -3.76 8.97
CA GLU A 78 -5.48 -3.14 8.78
C GLU A 78 -5.35 -1.61 8.62
N GLN A 79 -6.29 -1.01 7.87
CA GLN A 79 -6.44 0.45 7.77
C GLN A 79 -7.86 0.82 8.19
N LYS A 80 -8.00 1.83 9.06
CA LYS A 80 -9.29 2.30 9.57
C LYS A 80 -9.51 3.77 9.26
N ILE A 81 -10.74 4.13 8.89
CA ILE A 81 -11.13 5.54 8.78
C ILE A 81 -11.49 6.04 10.17
N THR A 82 -10.84 7.13 10.58
CA THR A 82 -11.12 7.83 11.84
C THR A 82 -11.48 9.29 11.55
N VAL A 83 -12.48 9.79 12.26
CA VAL A 83 -12.89 11.20 12.23
C VAL A 83 -12.63 11.78 13.61
N GLU A 84 -11.98 12.92 13.67
CA GLU A 84 -11.63 13.58 14.92
C GLU A 84 -12.88 13.91 15.75
N GLY A 85 -12.86 13.57 17.03
CA GLY A 85 -13.99 13.72 17.95
C GLY A 85 -14.95 12.53 17.97
N ALA A 86 -14.87 11.59 17.03
CA ALA A 86 -15.75 10.43 17.02
C ALA A 86 -15.48 9.46 18.18
N GLU A 87 -14.31 9.52 18.78
CA GLU A 87 -13.89 8.73 19.94
C GLU A 87 -14.63 9.11 21.23
N HIS A 88 -15.15 10.34 21.32
CA HIS A 88 -15.84 10.85 22.52
C HIS A 88 -17.37 10.72 22.43
N ALA A 89 -17.90 10.22 21.31
CA ALA A 89 -19.35 10.14 21.09
C ALA A 89 -20.08 9.18 22.05
N ASP A 90 -19.38 8.25 22.68
CA ASP A 90 -19.93 7.26 23.62
C ASP A 90 -19.72 7.68 25.11
N GLU A 91 -19.27 8.91 25.38
CA GLU A 91 -19.18 9.46 26.73
C GLU A 91 -20.58 9.73 27.33
N GLU A 92 -20.65 9.90 28.66
CA GLU A 92 -21.95 10.14 29.35
C GLU A 92 -22.68 11.40 28.85
N THR A 93 -21.94 12.41 28.39
CA THR A 93 -22.49 13.68 27.87
C THR A 93 -21.77 14.12 26.60
N PRO A 94 -21.98 13.40 25.47
CA PRO A 94 -21.33 13.77 24.23
C PRO A 94 -21.88 15.10 23.71
N THR A 95 -21.00 15.90 23.11
CA THR A 95 -21.41 17.10 22.38
C THR A 95 -22.09 16.72 21.05
N THR A 96 -22.92 17.61 20.53
CA THR A 96 -23.57 17.40 19.22
C THR A 96 -22.55 17.16 18.11
N GLY A 97 -21.37 17.83 18.18
CA GLY A 97 -20.29 17.65 17.22
C GLY A 97 -19.66 16.26 17.27
N GLU A 98 -19.47 15.68 18.45
CA GLU A 98 -18.92 14.33 18.63
C GLU A 98 -19.87 13.24 18.11
N VAL A 99 -21.17 13.40 18.38
CA VAL A 99 -22.20 12.51 17.81
C VAL A 99 -22.23 12.59 16.29
N GLU A 100 -22.09 13.78 15.72
CA GLU A 100 -22.01 13.97 14.27
C GLU A 100 -20.72 13.37 13.68
N ALA A 101 -19.57 13.56 14.34
CA ALA A 101 -18.30 12.97 13.94
C ALA A 101 -18.38 11.43 13.87
N ALA A 102 -18.96 10.79 14.89
CA ALA A 102 -19.18 9.35 14.90
C ALA A 102 -20.15 8.89 13.79
N ALA A 103 -21.20 9.67 13.53
CA ALA A 103 -22.13 9.39 12.45
C ALA A 103 -21.45 9.47 11.06
N VAL A 104 -20.62 10.50 10.83
CA VAL A 104 -19.83 10.66 9.61
C VAL A 104 -18.81 9.53 9.47
N GLN A 105 -18.09 9.18 10.53
CA GLN A 105 -17.16 8.06 10.55
C GLN A 105 -17.83 6.75 10.12
N ASN A 106 -18.97 6.43 10.70
CA ASN A 106 -19.73 5.23 10.38
C ASN A 106 -20.22 5.23 8.91
N ARG A 107 -20.63 6.39 8.38
CA ARG A 107 -21.03 6.52 6.97
C ARG A 107 -19.84 6.33 6.02
N LEU A 108 -18.68 6.91 6.34
CA LEU A 108 -17.46 6.73 5.56
C LEU A 108 -16.98 5.27 5.59
N ARG A 109 -17.04 4.58 6.73
CA ARG A 109 -16.73 3.14 6.84
C ARG A 109 -17.68 2.30 5.98
N LYS A 110 -18.98 2.57 6.01
CA LYS A 110 -19.96 1.90 5.14
C LYS A 110 -19.70 2.16 3.65
N TRP A 111 -19.28 3.36 3.28
CA TRP A 111 -18.85 3.67 1.92
C TRP A 111 -17.59 2.86 1.56
N ALA A 112 -16.60 2.83 2.43
CA ALA A 112 -15.36 2.08 2.25
C ALA A 112 -15.63 0.58 2.00
N ASP A 113 -16.52 -0.03 2.76
CA ASP A 113 -16.92 -1.43 2.57
C ASP A 113 -17.59 -1.65 1.21
N LYS A 114 -18.52 -0.76 0.82
CA LYS A 114 -19.24 -0.86 -0.46
C LYS A 114 -18.33 -0.65 -1.69
N GLU A 115 -17.29 0.16 -1.58
CA GLU A 115 -16.33 0.45 -2.66
C GLU A 115 -15.08 -0.44 -2.59
N LEU A 116 -15.03 -1.39 -1.64
CA LEU A 116 -13.87 -2.26 -1.42
C LEU A 116 -12.59 -1.44 -1.23
N LEU A 117 -12.64 -0.44 -0.36
CA LEU A 117 -11.56 0.55 -0.21
C LEU A 117 -10.21 -0.11 0.09
N THR A 118 -10.15 -1.11 0.96
CA THR A 118 -8.91 -1.83 1.28
C THR A 118 -8.26 -2.43 0.03
N PHE A 119 -9.08 -3.04 -0.86
CA PHE A 119 -8.58 -3.57 -2.12
C PHE A 119 -8.09 -2.44 -3.06
N ARG A 120 -8.80 -1.30 -3.12
CA ARG A 120 -8.38 -0.14 -3.92
C ARG A 120 -7.11 0.49 -3.38
N ILE A 121 -6.97 0.59 -2.05
CA ILE A 121 -5.74 1.05 -1.41
C ILE A 121 -4.59 0.12 -1.80
N GLN A 122 -4.75 -1.19 -1.68
CA GLN A 122 -3.70 -2.13 -2.06
C GLN A 122 -3.28 -1.99 -3.52
N GLN A 123 -4.23 -1.81 -4.46
CA GLN A 123 -3.93 -1.56 -5.86
C GLN A 123 -3.14 -0.26 -6.07
N ALA A 124 -3.59 0.83 -5.46
CA ALA A 124 -2.96 2.13 -5.58
C ALA A 124 -1.57 2.16 -4.94
N GLU A 125 -1.46 1.61 -3.74
CA GLU A 125 -0.20 1.61 -3.00
C GLU A 125 0.86 0.70 -3.65
N ARG A 126 0.45 -0.42 -4.25
CA ARG A 126 1.39 -1.24 -5.03
C ARG A 126 1.95 -0.46 -6.23
N ALA A 127 1.10 0.29 -6.93
CA ALA A 127 1.56 1.15 -8.02
C ALA A 127 2.49 2.26 -7.50
N ALA A 128 2.16 2.91 -6.38
CA ALA A 128 3.00 3.95 -5.78
C ALA A 128 4.37 3.41 -5.36
N VAL A 129 4.43 2.27 -4.67
CA VAL A 129 5.69 1.66 -4.23
C VAL A 129 6.56 1.25 -5.41
N LEU A 130 5.95 0.65 -6.45
CA LEU A 130 6.66 0.18 -7.64
C LEU A 130 7.10 1.32 -8.55
N LEU A 131 6.17 2.19 -8.94
CA LEU A 131 6.41 3.20 -9.98
C LEU A 131 6.83 4.55 -9.40
N GLY A 132 6.55 4.80 -8.13
CA GLY A 132 6.75 6.07 -7.47
C GLY A 132 5.45 6.84 -7.27
N ASP A 133 4.40 6.52 -8.02
CA ASP A 133 3.16 7.28 -8.05
C ASP A 133 1.94 6.39 -8.16
N SER A 134 0.79 6.87 -7.68
CA SER A 134 -0.51 6.26 -7.95
C SER A 134 -1.59 7.32 -8.12
N VAL A 135 -2.68 6.94 -8.78
CA VAL A 135 -3.78 7.84 -9.11
C VAL A 135 -5.11 7.22 -8.75
N MET A 136 -5.88 7.93 -7.94
CA MET A 136 -7.24 7.59 -7.58
C MET A 136 -8.21 8.61 -8.15
N VAL A 137 -9.30 8.15 -8.71
CA VAL A 137 -10.33 8.99 -9.31
C VAL A 137 -11.67 8.69 -8.66
N LEU A 138 -12.33 9.74 -8.20
CA LEU A 138 -13.69 9.69 -7.67
C LEU A 138 -14.69 10.12 -8.74
N ALA A 139 -15.84 9.45 -8.77
CA ALA A 139 -16.95 9.85 -9.62
C ALA A 139 -18.27 9.58 -8.90
N TRP A 140 -19.22 10.52 -8.99
CA TRP A 140 -20.57 10.29 -8.52
C TRP A 140 -21.28 9.27 -9.40
N ASN A 141 -21.88 8.24 -8.80
CA ASN A 141 -22.70 7.28 -9.52
C ASN A 141 -24.17 7.49 -9.14
N PRO A 142 -25.00 8.00 -10.05
CA PRO A 142 -26.41 8.29 -9.75
C PRO A 142 -27.23 7.01 -9.50
N ASP A 143 -26.91 5.90 -10.13
CA ASP A 143 -27.64 4.63 -9.93
C ASP A 143 -27.39 4.06 -8.54
N LYS A 144 -26.17 4.21 -8.04
CA LYS A 144 -25.75 3.71 -6.72
C LYS A 144 -25.94 4.75 -5.60
N GLN A 145 -26.25 6.00 -5.96
CA GLN A 145 -26.37 7.13 -5.03
C GLN A 145 -25.15 7.28 -4.11
N ARG A 146 -23.95 7.09 -4.66
CA ARG A 146 -22.70 7.22 -3.92
C ARG A 146 -21.50 7.51 -4.82
N PRO A 147 -20.42 8.09 -4.26
CA PRO A 147 -19.14 8.19 -4.95
C PRO A 147 -18.55 6.80 -5.21
N THR A 148 -18.05 6.57 -6.41
CA THR A 148 -17.26 5.38 -6.77
C THR A 148 -15.79 5.76 -6.84
N LEU A 149 -14.92 4.83 -6.42
CA LEU A 149 -13.47 4.99 -6.43
C LEU A 149 -12.85 4.06 -7.46
N ARG A 150 -11.99 4.61 -8.31
CA ARG A 150 -11.21 3.84 -9.28
C ARG A 150 -9.73 4.18 -9.14
N VAL A 151 -8.89 3.18 -9.30
CA VAL A 151 -7.44 3.34 -9.38
C VAL A 151 -7.04 3.28 -10.84
N TYR A 152 -6.26 4.25 -11.28
CA TYR A 152 -5.68 4.30 -12.61
C TYR A 152 -4.18 4.10 -12.55
N ASP A 153 -3.64 3.56 -13.64
CA ASP A 153 -2.19 3.49 -13.82
C ASP A 153 -1.62 4.92 -13.91
N PRO A 154 -0.57 5.24 -13.14
CA PRO A 154 0.02 6.58 -13.17
C PRO A 154 0.62 6.94 -14.53
N GLY A 155 0.89 5.97 -15.40
CA GLY A 155 1.29 6.21 -16.79
C GLY A 155 0.19 6.86 -17.65
N PHE A 156 -1.07 6.79 -17.22
CA PHE A 156 -2.19 7.45 -17.90
C PHE A 156 -2.48 8.86 -17.39
N PHE A 157 -1.80 9.30 -16.36
CA PHE A 157 -2.05 10.54 -15.67
C PHE A 157 -1.15 11.66 -16.20
N PHE A 158 -1.77 12.70 -16.75
CA PHE A 158 -1.11 13.88 -17.32
C PHE A 158 -1.73 15.14 -16.70
N PRO A 159 -1.21 15.61 -15.57
CA PRO A 159 -1.71 16.80 -14.88
C PRO A 159 -1.17 18.07 -15.54
N GLN A 160 -1.97 19.14 -15.45
CA GLN A 160 -1.54 20.50 -15.72
C GLN A 160 -1.68 21.29 -14.41
N TRP A 161 -0.53 21.67 -13.87
CA TRP A 161 -0.44 22.44 -12.64
C TRP A 161 -0.73 23.91 -12.95
N ASP A 162 -1.27 24.61 -11.97
CA ASP A 162 -1.45 26.05 -12.06
C ASP A 162 -0.17 26.74 -11.59
N ASP A 163 0.20 27.84 -12.25
CA ASP A 163 1.37 28.63 -11.83
C ASP A 163 1.17 29.31 -10.46
N GLU A 164 -0.09 29.50 -10.01
CA GLU A 164 -0.44 30.11 -8.73
C GLU A 164 -0.65 29.07 -7.60
N ASP A 165 -1.00 27.82 -7.94
CA ASP A 165 -1.23 26.73 -6.98
C ASP A 165 -0.53 25.45 -7.46
N GLU A 166 0.71 25.29 -7.03
CA GLU A 166 1.52 24.11 -7.39
C GLU A 166 1.05 22.81 -6.70
N ASP A 167 0.19 22.88 -5.68
CA ASP A 167 -0.23 21.70 -4.91
C ASP A 167 -1.38 20.93 -5.58
N PHE A 168 -2.22 21.61 -6.37
CA PHE A 168 -3.39 21.03 -7.02
C PHE A 168 -3.42 21.31 -8.52
N PRO A 169 -3.61 20.26 -9.36
CA PRO A 169 -3.72 20.47 -10.79
C PRO A 169 -5.05 21.15 -11.13
N SER A 170 -4.98 22.21 -11.94
CA SER A 170 -6.16 22.89 -12.49
C SER A 170 -6.86 22.04 -13.56
N ARG A 171 -6.09 21.20 -14.26
CA ARG A 171 -6.59 20.26 -15.26
C ARG A 171 -5.86 18.93 -15.17
N VAL A 172 -6.59 17.84 -15.36
CA VAL A 172 -6.05 16.48 -15.40
C VAL A 172 -6.55 15.78 -16.64
N HIS A 173 -5.64 15.25 -17.43
CA HIS A 173 -5.94 14.31 -18.50
C HIS A 173 -5.59 12.90 -18.05
N LEU A 174 -6.53 11.98 -18.19
CA LEU A 174 -6.30 10.54 -18.11
C LEU A 174 -6.39 9.99 -19.54
N ALA A 175 -5.26 9.55 -20.11
CA ALA A 175 -5.21 9.15 -21.51
C ALA A 175 -4.49 7.82 -21.71
N TRP A 176 -5.05 6.99 -22.58
CA TRP A 176 -4.48 5.69 -22.96
C TRP A 176 -4.92 5.29 -24.36
N GLU A 177 -4.17 4.37 -24.95
CA GLU A 177 -4.55 3.80 -26.23
C GLU A 177 -5.49 2.61 -26.05
N LEU A 178 -6.44 2.55 -26.96
CA LEU A 178 -7.30 1.41 -27.17
C LEU A 178 -6.80 0.71 -28.45
N PRO A 179 -6.38 -0.56 -28.41
CA PRO A 179 -5.92 -1.28 -29.59
C PRO A 179 -7.04 -1.41 -30.63
N ALA A 180 -6.65 -1.69 -31.85
CA ALA A 180 -7.61 -2.09 -32.88
C ALA A 180 -8.29 -3.40 -32.44
N ASP A 181 -9.57 -3.52 -32.75
CA ASP A 181 -10.38 -4.72 -32.54
C ASP A 181 -10.97 -5.10 -33.91
N ASP A 182 -10.34 -6.05 -34.56
CA ASP A 182 -10.74 -6.50 -35.88
C ASP A 182 -12.11 -7.18 -35.87
N ASP A 183 -12.46 -7.86 -34.77
CA ASP A 183 -13.76 -8.55 -34.62
C ASP A 183 -14.91 -7.54 -34.51
N ALA A 184 -14.67 -6.43 -33.84
CA ALA A 184 -15.64 -5.32 -33.72
C ALA A 184 -15.52 -4.29 -34.84
N GLY A 185 -14.55 -4.42 -35.76
CA GLY A 185 -14.27 -3.44 -36.82
C GLY A 185 -13.79 -2.08 -36.29
N LEU A 186 -13.17 -2.07 -35.13
CA LEU A 186 -12.73 -0.84 -34.46
C LEU A 186 -11.24 -0.62 -34.72
N LYS A 187 -10.91 0.57 -35.23
CA LYS A 187 -9.50 1.02 -35.40
C LYS A 187 -8.87 1.38 -34.06
N ALA A 188 -7.54 1.40 -34.00
CA ALA A 188 -6.80 1.87 -32.85
C ALA A 188 -7.11 3.34 -32.53
N ARG A 189 -7.33 3.66 -31.25
CA ARG A 189 -7.80 4.95 -30.77
C ARG A 189 -7.04 5.39 -29.53
N VAL A 190 -6.97 6.70 -29.32
CA VAL A 190 -6.59 7.28 -28.02
C VAL A 190 -7.87 7.74 -27.33
N ARG A 191 -8.09 7.30 -26.10
CA ARG A 191 -9.13 7.84 -25.23
C ARG A 191 -8.52 8.81 -24.24
N ARG A 192 -9.16 9.96 -24.09
CA ARG A 192 -8.80 10.97 -23.10
C ARG A 192 -10.01 11.36 -22.28
N VAL A 193 -9.89 11.18 -20.97
CA VAL A 193 -10.83 11.70 -19.98
C VAL A 193 -10.19 12.92 -19.33
N THR A 194 -10.84 14.07 -19.41
CA THR A 194 -10.33 15.33 -18.91
C THR A 194 -11.21 15.84 -17.80
N TYR A 195 -10.62 16.19 -16.68
CA TYR A 195 -11.21 16.97 -15.61
C TYR A 195 -10.54 18.34 -15.62
N GLU A 196 -11.32 19.43 -15.71
CA GLU A 196 -10.76 20.78 -15.72
C GLU A 196 -11.60 21.74 -14.88
N LEU A 197 -10.93 22.59 -14.12
CA LEU A 197 -11.58 23.72 -13.44
C LEU A 197 -11.75 24.86 -14.42
N GLY A 198 -12.93 25.46 -14.42
CA GLY A 198 -13.22 26.59 -15.29
C GLY A 198 -14.38 27.45 -14.77
N PRO A 199 -14.56 28.61 -15.34
CA PRO A 199 -15.65 29.53 -14.97
C PRO A 199 -17.01 28.87 -15.21
N ILE A 200 -17.95 29.12 -14.31
CA ILE A 200 -19.33 28.70 -14.47
C ILE A 200 -19.94 29.46 -15.63
N SER A 201 -20.47 28.75 -16.62
CA SER A 201 -21.19 29.38 -17.73
C SER A 201 -22.47 30.03 -17.19
N GLY A 202 -22.63 31.34 -17.33
CA GLY A 202 -23.87 32.00 -16.98
C GLY A 202 -24.94 31.69 -18.03
N ASP A 203 -26.11 31.24 -17.59
CA ASP A 203 -27.31 31.20 -18.44
C ASP A 203 -27.76 32.64 -18.71
N SER A 204 -27.20 33.29 -19.71
CA SER A 204 -27.79 34.51 -20.26
C SER A 204 -28.56 34.15 -21.54
N GLU A 205 -29.75 33.59 -21.35
CA GLU A 205 -30.83 33.83 -22.33
C GLU A 205 -31.28 35.29 -22.14
N ASP A 206 -30.73 36.20 -22.85
CA ASP A 206 -31.15 37.50 -23.34
C ASP A 206 -30.04 38.55 -23.21
N ASP A 207 -29.64 39.00 -24.31
CA ASP A 207 -29.28 40.30 -24.85
C ASP A 207 -27.97 40.28 -25.65
N GLY A 208 -28.08 40.69 -26.88
CA GLY A 208 -27.06 40.81 -27.91
C GLY A 208 -25.84 41.70 -27.62
N GLY A 209 -25.22 41.55 -26.46
CA GLY A 209 -23.99 42.24 -26.05
C GLY A 209 -22.93 41.27 -25.55
N GLY A 210 -21.86 41.10 -26.33
CA GLY A 210 -20.79 40.14 -26.17
C GLY A 210 -19.97 40.25 -24.87
N GLY A 211 -20.51 39.78 -23.79
CA GLY A 211 -19.81 39.57 -22.54
C GLY A 211 -20.54 38.50 -21.73
N SER A 212 -20.08 37.24 -21.79
CA SER A 212 -20.57 36.19 -20.91
C SER A 212 -20.23 36.59 -19.47
N MET A 213 -21.22 37.01 -18.69
CA MET A 213 -21.03 37.21 -17.27
C MET A 213 -20.81 35.83 -16.64
N ALA A 214 -19.68 35.63 -15.95
CA ALA A 214 -19.40 34.41 -15.24
C ALA A 214 -20.52 34.16 -14.21
N GLY A 215 -21.16 32.99 -14.31
CA GLY A 215 -22.15 32.56 -13.33
C GLY A 215 -21.51 32.34 -11.98
N THR A 216 -22.29 32.44 -10.92
CA THR A 216 -21.85 32.11 -9.57
C THR A 216 -22.70 31.01 -9.00
N ARG A 217 -22.10 30.10 -8.18
CA ARG A 217 -22.79 29.00 -7.53
C ARG A 217 -22.36 28.89 -6.08
N THR A 218 -23.28 28.56 -5.19
CA THR A 218 -22.97 28.22 -3.79
C THR A 218 -22.92 26.71 -3.66
N TYR A 219 -21.81 26.20 -3.16
CA TYR A 219 -21.61 24.78 -2.96
C TYR A 219 -22.10 24.35 -1.57
N PRO A 220 -22.62 23.12 -1.41
CA PRO A 220 -23.16 22.65 -0.12
C PRO A 220 -22.14 22.64 1.03
N TRP A 221 -20.86 22.49 0.74
CA TRP A 221 -19.78 22.46 1.76
C TRP A 221 -19.25 23.83 2.17
N GLU A 222 -19.65 24.89 1.47
CA GLU A 222 -19.32 26.28 1.81
C GLU A 222 -20.59 27.15 1.72
N PRO A 223 -21.57 26.92 2.61
CA PRO A 223 -22.79 27.69 2.59
C PRO A 223 -22.49 29.15 2.90
N GLY A 224 -22.96 30.04 2.03
CA GLY A 224 -22.75 31.50 2.17
C GLY A 224 -21.57 32.06 1.35
N ARG A 225 -20.73 31.22 0.72
CA ARG A 225 -19.70 31.65 -0.21
C ARG A 225 -20.08 31.30 -1.64
N ALA A 226 -20.17 32.29 -2.51
CA ALA A 226 -20.38 32.08 -3.93
C ALA A 226 -19.02 31.83 -4.60
N SER A 227 -18.94 30.77 -5.40
CA SER A 227 -17.80 30.44 -6.25
C SER A 227 -18.17 30.70 -7.72
N ASN A 228 -17.21 31.13 -8.51
CA ASN A 228 -17.34 31.28 -9.97
C ASN A 228 -16.68 30.11 -10.73
N VAL A 229 -16.18 29.11 -10.04
CA VAL A 229 -15.45 27.96 -10.61
C VAL A 229 -16.25 26.68 -10.45
N THR A 230 -16.26 25.85 -11.48
CA THR A 230 -16.79 24.49 -11.46
C THR A 230 -15.84 23.53 -12.18
N CYS A 231 -15.95 22.23 -11.91
CA CYS A 231 -15.21 21.18 -12.60
C CYS A 231 -16.01 20.65 -13.78
N TYR A 232 -15.40 20.63 -14.95
CA TYR A 232 -15.95 20.06 -16.16
C TYR A 232 -15.34 18.70 -16.48
N LEU A 233 -16.14 17.79 -17.00
CA LEU A 233 -15.74 16.47 -17.48
C LEU A 233 -15.90 16.40 -19.00
N THR A 234 -14.82 16.01 -19.68
CA THR A 234 -14.83 15.65 -21.10
C THR A 234 -14.30 14.23 -21.29
N ASP A 235 -15.02 13.35 -21.96
CA ASP A 235 -14.58 11.98 -22.27
C ASP A 235 -14.74 11.73 -23.77
N ALA A 236 -13.63 11.67 -24.48
CA ALA A 236 -13.61 11.56 -25.94
C ALA A 236 -12.52 10.59 -26.44
N GLU A 237 -12.74 10.07 -27.63
CA GLU A 237 -11.84 9.17 -28.34
C GLU A 237 -11.43 9.77 -29.69
N TRP A 238 -10.18 9.57 -30.08
CA TRP A 238 -9.61 9.99 -31.37
C TRP A 238 -9.00 8.78 -32.08
N LEU A 239 -9.18 8.68 -33.37
CA LEU A 239 -8.49 7.66 -34.16
C LEU A 239 -6.99 7.96 -34.22
N LEU A 240 -6.14 6.96 -33.98
CA LEU A 240 -4.68 7.12 -34.04
C LEU A 240 -4.19 7.56 -35.43
N GLU A 241 -4.90 7.17 -36.49
CA GLU A 241 -4.57 7.57 -37.85
C GLU A 241 -4.77 9.09 -38.10
N ASP A 242 -5.69 9.73 -37.35
CA ASP A 242 -5.95 11.17 -37.42
C ASP A 242 -4.91 12.00 -36.66
N LEU A 243 -4.11 11.40 -35.81
CA LEU A 243 -3.08 12.06 -34.99
C LEU A 243 -1.67 11.97 -35.61
N LYS A 244 -1.57 11.67 -36.90
CA LYS A 244 -0.27 11.46 -37.59
C LYS A 244 0.59 12.72 -37.70
N ASN A 245 0.01 13.90 -37.57
CA ASN A 245 0.73 15.16 -37.65
C ASN A 245 1.43 15.59 -36.34
N GLY A 246 1.47 14.72 -35.35
CA GLY A 246 2.17 14.96 -34.07
C GLY A 246 1.36 15.88 -33.13
N GLU A 247 0.04 15.85 -33.23
CA GLU A 247 -0.84 16.47 -32.24
C GLU A 247 -0.53 15.88 -30.86
N LYS A 248 -0.31 16.78 -29.91
CA LYS A 248 -0.02 16.41 -28.53
C LYS A 248 -1.30 16.35 -27.71
N LEU A 249 -1.26 15.58 -26.62
CA LEU A 249 -2.39 15.34 -25.73
C LEU A 249 -3.12 16.63 -25.33
N ASP A 250 -2.38 17.72 -25.09
CA ASP A 250 -2.93 19.01 -24.68
C ASP A 250 -3.67 19.74 -25.81
N ARG A 251 -3.41 19.39 -27.09
CA ARG A 251 -3.91 20.05 -28.27
C ARG A 251 -4.48 19.10 -29.31
N LEU A 252 -5.23 18.08 -28.82
CA LEU A 252 -5.94 17.18 -29.73
C LEU A 252 -7.07 17.94 -30.49
N PRO A 253 -7.26 17.64 -31.78
CA PRO A 253 -8.26 18.31 -32.60
C PRO A 253 -9.68 17.96 -32.12
N MET A 254 -10.39 18.93 -31.60
CA MET A 254 -11.73 18.72 -31.02
C MET A 254 -12.80 18.41 -32.06
N ASP A 255 -12.57 18.83 -33.31
CA ASP A 255 -13.42 18.54 -34.48
C ASP A 255 -13.40 17.04 -34.90
N LYS A 256 -12.37 16.30 -34.48
CA LYS A 256 -12.23 14.87 -34.72
C LYS A 256 -12.55 14.01 -33.49
N ALA A 257 -12.97 14.65 -32.41
CA ALA A 257 -13.32 13.97 -31.16
C ALA A 257 -14.63 13.20 -31.30
N ALA A 258 -14.62 11.93 -30.95
CA ALA A 258 -15.83 11.14 -30.73
C ALA A 258 -16.14 11.14 -29.23
N TYR A 259 -17.11 11.98 -28.82
CA TYR A 259 -17.50 12.06 -27.41
C TYR A 259 -18.27 10.83 -26.98
N ARG A 260 -18.03 10.40 -25.76
CA ARG A 260 -18.78 9.29 -25.17
C ARG A 260 -20.13 9.80 -24.66
N VAL A 261 -21.12 8.91 -24.73
CA VAL A 261 -22.48 9.19 -24.29
C VAL A 261 -22.76 8.36 -23.05
N ARG A 262 -23.39 8.96 -22.04
CA ARG A 262 -23.90 8.27 -20.85
C ARG A 262 -25.11 7.41 -21.19
N SER A 263 -25.51 6.55 -20.24
CA SER A 263 -26.72 5.72 -20.34
C SER A 263 -28.02 6.53 -20.48
N ASP A 264 -28.01 7.77 -20.00
CA ASP A 264 -29.13 8.73 -20.09
C ASP A 264 -29.15 9.51 -21.41
N GLY A 265 -28.22 9.27 -22.33
CA GLY A 265 -28.10 9.98 -23.61
C GLY A 265 -27.28 11.27 -23.52
N THR A 266 -26.77 11.66 -22.35
CA THR A 266 -25.94 12.86 -22.20
C THR A 266 -24.56 12.65 -22.80
N GLU A 267 -24.18 13.53 -23.73
CA GLU A 267 -22.83 13.54 -24.31
C GLU A 267 -21.83 14.11 -23.32
N LEU A 268 -20.68 13.45 -23.17
CA LEU A 268 -19.62 13.87 -22.26
C LEU A 268 -18.68 14.89 -22.91
N ASN A 269 -19.28 15.98 -23.41
CA ASN A 269 -18.59 17.12 -23.96
C ASN A 269 -18.69 18.29 -22.99
N ARG A 270 -17.65 18.48 -22.15
CA ARG A 270 -17.58 19.54 -21.14
C ARG A 270 -18.78 19.54 -20.17
N LEU A 271 -19.11 18.36 -19.65
CA LEU A 271 -20.19 18.20 -18.68
C LEU A 271 -19.83 18.89 -17.35
N ASP A 272 -20.68 19.81 -16.86
CA ASP A 272 -20.54 20.42 -15.54
C ASP A 272 -20.84 19.39 -14.45
N LEU A 273 -19.83 19.09 -13.63
CA LEU A 273 -19.95 18.13 -12.51
C LEU A 273 -20.55 18.75 -11.26
N MET A 274 -20.81 20.05 -11.24
CA MET A 274 -21.35 20.80 -10.08
C MET A 274 -20.49 20.69 -8.83
N ILE A 275 -19.19 20.62 -8.97
CA ILE A 275 -18.19 20.62 -7.91
C ILE A 275 -17.07 21.63 -8.23
N ASP A 276 -16.40 22.16 -7.20
CA ASP A 276 -15.34 23.17 -7.32
C ASP A 276 -13.92 22.60 -7.22
N PHE A 277 -13.78 21.30 -7.39
CA PHE A 277 -12.49 20.60 -7.31
C PHE A 277 -12.36 19.50 -8.37
N VAL A 278 -11.14 19.19 -8.75
CA VAL A 278 -10.82 18.05 -9.62
C VAL A 278 -10.89 16.77 -8.77
N PRO A 279 -11.78 15.79 -9.08
CA PRO A 279 -11.98 14.61 -8.25
C PRO A 279 -10.91 13.52 -8.49
N VAL A 280 -9.66 13.94 -8.58
CA VAL A 280 -8.49 13.08 -8.82
C VAL A 280 -7.47 13.30 -7.70
N VAL A 281 -7.03 12.22 -7.08
CA VAL A 281 -6.01 12.25 -6.04
C VAL A 281 -4.77 11.53 -6.55
N HIS A 282 -3.68 12.27 -6.70
CA HIS A 282 -2.36 11.76 -7.00
C HIS A 282 -1.60 11.54 -5.69
N ILE A 283 -1.03 10.34 -5.51
CA ILE A 283 -0.26 9.96 -4.34
C ILE A 283 1.16 9.66 -4.78
N ALA A 284 2.10 10.49 -4.37
CA ALA A 284 3.53 10.24 -4.52
C ALA A 284 4.02 9.28 -3.42
N ASN A 285 4.84 8.28 -3.79
CA ASN A 285 5.37 7.29 -2.85
C ASN A 285 6.29 7.90 -1.77
N THR A 286 7.05 8.91 -2.17
CA THR A 286 7.91 9.68 -1.27
C THR A 286 7.53 11.15 -1.36
N ILE A 287 7.91 11.94 -0.37
CA ILE A 287 7.77 13.39 -0.46
C ILE A 287 8.61 13.87 -1.65
N PRO A 288 7.99 14.54 -2.66
CA PRO A 288 8.72 15.07 -3.80
C PRO A 288 9.76 16.11 -3.38
N ASP A 289 10.83 16.26 -4.17
CA ASP A 289 11.76 17.36 -4.00
C ASP A 289 11.07 18.68 -4.41
N GLY A 290 11.51 19.83 -3.85
CA GLY A 290 10.89 21.12 -4.16
C GLY A 290 10.85 21.42 -5.65
N GLY A 291 9.68 21.80 -6.15
CA GLY A 291 9.39 22.03 -7.57
C GLY A 291 9.11 20.78 -8.40
N GLU A 292 9.11 19.59 -7.79
CA GLU A 292 8.69 18.34 -8.44
C GLU A 292 7.42 17.79 -7.77
N HIS A 293 6.62 17.06 -8.55
CA HIS A 293 5.37 16.46 -8.07
C HIS A 293 5.43 14.93 -7.98
N TRP A 294 6.47 14.34 -8.58
CA TRP A 294 6.58 12.88 -8.75
C TRP A 294 7.34 12.23 -7.59
N GLY A 295 6.82 11.10 -7.14
CA GLY A 295 7.46 10.28 -6.11
C GLY A 295 8.58 9.41 -6.67
N ARG A 296 9.28 8.72 -5.77
CA ARG A 296 10.35 7.78 -6.13
C ARG A 296 9.95 6.34 -5.81
N SER A 297 10.22 5.44 -6.76
CA SER A 297 10.11 3.99 -6.54
C SER A 297 11.05 3.50 -5.45
N VAL A 298 10.65 2.45 -4.73
CA VAL A 298 11.54 1.73 -3.80
C VAL A 298 12.73 1.10 -4.53
N LEU A 299 12.57 0.76 -5.83
CA LEU A 299 13.61 0.18 -6.67
C LEU A 299 14.62 1.20 -7.19
N ALA A 300 14.30 2.51 -7.19
CA ALA A 300 15.10 3.54 -7.86
C ALA A 300 16.60 3.55 -7.48
N ARG A 301 16.93 3.15 -6.24
CA ARG A 301 18.30 3.15 -5.73
C ARG A 301 19.06 1.84 -5.92
N VAL A 302 18.38 0.78 -6.35
CA VAL A 302 18.93 -0.57 -6.39
C VAL A 302 18.94 -1.21 -7.78
N LEU A 303 18.45 -0.52 -8.81
CA LEU A 303 18.34 -1.06 -10.17
C LEU A 303 19.67 -1.62 -10.69
N GLN A 304 20.79 -0.87 -10.53
CA GLN A 304 22.10 -1.32 -10.97
C GLN A 304 22.60 -2.55 -10.19
N ALA A 305 22.29 -2.60 -8.89
CA ALA A 305 22.66 -3.76 -8.08
C ALA A 305 21.84 -5.00 -8.43
N LEU A 306 20.58 -4.82 -8.84
CA LEU A 306 19.73 -5.90 -9.37
C LEU A 306 20.25 -6.43 -10.70
N ASP A 307 20.72 -5.56 -11.60
CA ASP A 307 21.36 -5.97 -12.85
C ASP A 307 22.62 -6.79 -12.60
N GLU A 308 23.46 -6.33 -11.70
CA GLU A 308 24.70 -7.01 -11.33
C GLU A 308 24.42 -8.35 -10.65
N LEU A 309 23.39 -8.42 -9.81
CA LEU A 309 22.92 -9.66 -9.18
C LEU A 309 22.48 -10.67 -10.25
N ALA A 310 21.61 -10.27 -11.17
CA ALA A 310 21.11 -11.13 -12.25
C ALA A 310 22.24 -11.67 -13.15
N ALA A 311 23.25 -10.84 -13.45
CA ALA A 311 24.44 -11.26 -14.20
C ALA A 311 25.27 -12.27 -13.39
N THR A 312 25.54 -11.98 -12.11
CA THR A 312 26.35 -12.85 -11.24
C THR A 312 25.66 -14.19 -10.99
N ASP A 313 24.33 -14.23 -10.86
CA ASP A 313 23.56 -15.46 -10.74
C ASP A 313 23.63 -16.31 -12.00
N SER A 314 23.64 -15.68 -13.19
CA SER A 314 23.82 -16.36 -14.46
C SER A 314 25.20 -16.99 -14.55
N ASP A 315 26.25 -16.24 -14.19
CA ASP A 315 27.63 -16.72 -14.15
C ASP A 315 27.83 -17.85 -13.14
N SER A 316 27.23 -17.72 -11.94
CA SER A 316 27.25 -18.75 -10.90
C SER A 316 26.57 -20.03 -11.37
N SER A 317 25.46 -19.92 -12.09
CA SER A 317 24.76 -21.06 -12.68
C SER A 317 25.58 -21.75 -13.75
N ALA A 318 26.25 -20.99 -14.66
CA ALA A 318 27.15 -21.51 -15.68
C ALA A 318 28.38 -22.19 -15.06
N ALA A 319 29.00 -21.56 -14.05
CA ALA A 319 30.11 -22.12 -13.30
C ALA A 319 29.73 -23.41 -12.55
N SER A 320 28.52 -23.46 -11.97
CA SER A 320 27.98 -24.67 -11.30
C SER A 320 27.78 -25.82 -12.29
N ALA A 321 27.28 -25.55 -13.50
CA ALA A 321 27.14 -26.55 -14.56
C ALA A 321 28.52 -27.08 -15.01
N THR A 322 29.53 -26.20 -15.12
CA THR A 322 30.91 -26.58 -15.46
C THR A 322 31.56 -27.39 -14.35
N THR A 323 31.32 -27.04 -13.08
CA THR A 323 31.86 -27.82 -11.94
C THR A 323 31.21 -29.20 -11.87
N GLY A 324 29.92 -29.34 -12.23
CA GLY A 324 29.22 -30.64 -12.32
C GLY A 324 29.68 -31.52 -13.45
N THR A 325 30.33 -30.97 -14.50
CA THR A 325 30.94 -31.67 -15.64
C THR A 325 32.37 -31.21 -15.81
N PRO A 326 33.32 -31.67 -14.95
CA PRO A 326 34.66 -31.12 -14.92
C PRO A 326 35.41 -31.32 -16.24
N ILE A 327 36.08 -30.27 -16.66
CA ILE A 327 36.96 -30.33 -17.84
C ILE A 327 38.20 -31.13 -17.43
N ILE A 328 38.41 -32.26 -18.11
CA ILE A 328 39.52 -33.15 -17.84
C ILE A 328 40.62 -32.89 -18.89
N GLY A 329 41.77 -32.44 -18.44
CA GLY A 329 42.99 -32.31 -19.23
C GLY A 329 43.77 -33.64 -19.23
N LEU A 330 44.05 -34.16 -20.39
CA LEU A 330 44.89 -35.32 -20.58
C LEU A 330 46.24 -34.89 -21.18
N ALA A 331 47.33 -35.06 -20.42
CA ALA A 331 48.67 -34.79 -20.88
C ALA A 331 49.43 -36.13 -21.06
N GLY A 332 50.13 -36.31 -22.19
CA GLY A 332 50.93 -37.51 -22.47
C GLY A 332 50.12 -38.77 -22.77
N ALA A 333 48.79 -38.70 -22.81
CA ALA A 333 47.96 -39.84 -23.18
C ALA A 333 47.71 -39.90 -24.69
N ARG A 334 47.84 -41.08 -25.29
CA ARG A 334 47.39 -41.30 -26.66
C ARG A 334 45.93 -41.69 -26.65
N LEU A 335 45.09 -40.85 -27.26
CA LEU A 335 43.66 -41.15 -27.43
C LEU A 335 43.51 -42.40 -28.34
N PRO A 336 42.61 -43.31 -28.02
CA PRO A 336 42.25 -44.39 -28.92
C PRO A 336 41.77 -43.81 -30.25
N VAL A 337 42.30 -44.36 -31.35
CA VAL A 337 41.92 -43.95 -32.69
C VAL A 337 40.87 -44.91 -33.19
N ASP A 338 39.79 -44.39 -33.70
CA ASP A 338 38.78 -45.19 -34.40
C ASP A 338 39.42 -45.83 -35.65
N ARG A 339 39.43 -47.16 -35.66
CA ARG A 339 40.06 -47.93 -36.76
C ARG A 339 39.38 -47.72 -38.11
N ALA A 340 38.11 -47.30 -38.11
CA ALA A 340 37.37 -47.12 -39.36
C ALA A 340 37.58 -45.71 -39.95
N THR A 341 37.75 -44.69 -39.13
CA THR A 341 37.83 -43.28 -39.58
C THR A 341 39.22 -42.67 -39.44
N GLY A 342 40.17 -43.32 -38.74
CA GLY A 342 41.51 -42.80 -38.47
C GLY A 342 41.54 -41.56 -37.58
N LYS A 343 40.39 -41.11 -37.02
CA LYS A 343 40.30 -39.93 -36.17
C LYS A 343 40.38 -40.31 -34.68
N PRO A 344 40.89 -39.44 -33.83
CA PRO A 344 40.83 -39.63 -32.37
C PRO A 344 39.37 -39.86 -31.94
N GLN A 345 39.11 -40.87 -31.14
CA GLN A 345 37.81 -41.17 -30.63
C GLN A 345 37.46 -40.14 -29.53
N GLU A 346 36.26 -39.55 -29.61
CA GLU A 346 35.77 -38.66 -28.56
C GLU A 346 35.59 -39.43 -27.26
N LEU A 347 36.25 -38.92 -26.23
CA LEU A 347 36.14 -39.49 -24.89
C LEU A 347 34.89 -39.02 -24.22
N GLN A 348 33.94 -39.91 -24.00
CA GLN A 348 32.74 -39.62 -23.20
C GLN A 348 33.00 -39.86 -21.72
N VAL A 349 32.97 -38.80 -20.92
CA VAL A 349 33.01 -38.90 -19.46
C VAL A 349 31.62 -39.36 -18.96
N LYS A 350 31.55 -40.60 -18.49
CA LYS A 350 30.33 -41.14 -17.85
C LYS A 350 30.68 -41.53 -16.43
N ALA A 351 29.70 -41.42 -15.54
CA ALA A 351 29.85 -41.91 -14.16
C ALA A 351 30.24 -43.39 -14.15
N GLY A 352 31.34 -43.71 -13.44
CA GLY A 352 31.89 -45.06 -13.39
C GLY A 352 32.85 -45.46 -14.53
N ALA A 353 33.18 -44.55 -15.46
CA ALA A 353 34.20 -44.83 -16.49
C ALA A 353 35.58 -44.93 -15.84
N VAL A 354 36.31 -46.03 -16.15
CA VAL A 354 37.69 -46.23 -15.73
C VAL A 354 38.60 -46.02 -16.95
N TRP A 355 39.58 -45.14 -16.80
CA TRP A 355 40.50 -44.77 -17.84
C TRP A 355 41.90 -45.27 -17.53
N GLN A 356 42.49 -45.99 -18.45
CA GLN A 356 43.84 -46.48 -18.30
C GLN A 356 44.82 -45.54 -19.01
N LEU A 357 45.63 -44.84 -18.24
CA LEU A 357 46.66 -43.95 -18.76
C LEU A 357 47.98 -44.71 -18.89
N GLY A 358 48.78 -44.39 -19.94
CA GLY A 358 50.15 -44.95 -20.07
C GLY A 358 51.08 -44.41 -18.98
N GLU A 359 52.30 -44.99 -18.88
CA GLU A 359 53.31 -44.68 -17.84
C GLU A 359 53.65 -43.18 -17.71
N THR A 360 53.46 -42.37 -18.72
CA THR A 360 53.73 -40.92 -18.73
C THR A 360 52.45 -40.09 -18.77
N GLY A 361 51.28 -40.72 -18.78
CA GLY A 361 50.00 -40.03 -18.87
C GLY A 361 49.59 -39.42 -17.53
N ARG A 362 49.22 -38.14 -17.54
CA ARG A 362 48.60 -37.43 -16.42
C ARG A 362 47.19 -37.02 -16.78
N MET A 363 46.32 -37.12 -15.83
CA MET A 363 44.94 -36.64 -15.91
C MET A 363 44.76 -35.61 -14.82
N ASP A 364 44.48 -34.39 -15.21
CA ASP A 364 44.18 -33.30 -14.31
C ASP A 364 42.74 -32.84 -14.55
N ALA A 365 41.95 -32.77 -13.51
CA ALA A 365 40.63 -32.12 -13.56
C ALA A 365 40.78 -30.63 -13.20
N LEU A 366 40.23 -29.76 -14.02
CA LEU A 366 40.19 -28.34 -13.69
C LEU A 366 39.22 -28.14 -12.50
N ASP A 367 39.77 -27.77 -11.36
CA ASP A 367 38.97 -27.46 -10.18
C ASP A 367 38.47 -26.00 -10.27
N THR A 368 37.17 -25.83 -10.51
CA THR A 368 36.50 -24.53 -10.56
C THR A 368 35.73 -24.22 -9.25
N SER A 369 35.87 -25.07 -8.24
CA SER A 369 35.17 -24.90 -6.95
C SER A 369 35.48 -23.58 -6.23
N PRO A 370 36.75 -23.08 -6.22
CA PRO A 370 37.07 -21.79 -5.59
C PRO A 370 36.37 -20.62 -6.27
N GLN A 371 36.29 -20.62 -7.59
CA GLN A 371 35.61 -19.57 -8.36
C GLN A 371 34.12 -19.55 -8.10
N LEU A 372 33.48 -20.73 -7.96
CA LEU A 372 32.07 -20.84 -7.60
C LEU A 372 31.82 -20.32 -6.18
N ALA A 373 32.71 -20.55 -5.24
CA ALA A 373 32.62 -20.04 -3.87
C ALA A 373 32.71 -18.50 -3.85
N GLU A 374 33.62 -17.91 -4.64
CA GLU A 374 33.74 -16.45 -4.80
C GLU A 374 32.49 -15.83 -5.42
N LEU A 375 31.91 -16.46 -6.45
CA LEU A 375 30.67 -15.98 -7.09
C LEU A 375 29.51 -16.01 -6.09
N ARG A 376 29.37 -17.06 -5.28
CA ARG A 376 28.34 -17.13 -4.23
C ARG A 376 28.53 -16.04 -3.18
N ALA A 377 29.76 -15.83 -2.69
CA ALA A 377 30.05 -14.76 -1.75
C ALA A 377 29.74 -13.36 -2.35
N ARG A 378 29.94 -13.19 -3.67
CA ARG A 378 29.55 -11.96 -4.35
C ARG A 378 28.04 -11.78 -4.42
N VAL A 379 27.26 -12.84 -4.70
CA VAL A 379 25.79 -12.83 -4.65
C VAL A 379 25.31 -12.41 -3.28
N ASP A 380 25.83 -13.03 -2.20
CA ASP A 380 25.47 -12.68 -0.83
C ASP A 380 25.76 -11.20 -0.52
N HIS A 381 26.94 -10.72 -0.91
CA HIS A 381 27.31 -9.30 -0.75
C HIS A 381 26.38 -8.35 -1.54
N LEU A 382 25.97 -8.72 -2.76
CA LEU A 382 25.03 -7.92 -3.55
C LEU A 382 23.64 -7.87 -2.89
N LEU A 383 23.15 -9.00 -2.37
CA LEU A 383 21.89 -9.06 -1.62
C LEU A 383 21.93 -8.17 -0.37
N GLU A 384 23.04 -8.18 0.40
CA GLU A 384 23.23 -7.28 1.52
C GLU A 384 23.20 -5.80 1.11
N ARG A 385 23.88 -5.45 0.02
CA ARG A 385 23.87 -4.08 -0.52
C ARG A 385 22.50 -3.65 -1.01
N ILE A 386 21.75 -4.55 -1.66
CA ILE A 386 20.38 -4.29 -2.09
C ILE A 386 19.50 -4.04 -0.88
N ALA A 387 19.58 -4.89 0.16
CA ALA A 387 18.84 -4.72 1.40
C ALA A 387 19.16 -3.37 2.09
N ALA A 388 20.44 -3.01 2.18
CA ALA A 388 20.88 -1.75 2.79
C ALA A 388 20.45 -0.51 1.99
N ASN A 389 20.64 -0.51 0.66
CA ASN A 389 20.34 0.64 -0.19
C ASN A 389 18.83 0.86 -0.40
N SER A 390 18.04 -0.22 -0.43
CA SER A 390 16.57 -0.14 -0.48
C SER A 390 15.96 0.28 0.85
N ARG A 391 16.70 0.17 1.97
CA ARG A 391 16.23 0.30 3.36
C ARG A 391 15.23 -0.78 3.78
N VAL A 392 14.95 -1.79 2.94
CA VAL A 392 14.04 -2.88 3.31
C VAL A 392 14.67 -3.82 4.33
N THR A 393 15.99 -3.78 4.50
CA THR A 393 16.82 -4.53 5.44
C THR A 393 16.73 -6.07 5.30
N ALA A 394 17.78 -6.79 5.67
CA ALA A 394 17.77 -8.26 5.67
C ALA A 394 16.71 -8.82 6.63
N ALA A 395 16.48 -8.15 7.77
CA ALA A 395 15.42 -8.50 8.71
C ALA A 395 14.02 -8.36 8.09
N GLY A 396 13.76 -7.29 7.36
CA GLY A 396 12.50 -7.05 6.64
C GLY A 396 12.25 -8.08 5.53
N LEU A 397 13.30 -8.48 4.82
CA LEU A 397 13.26 -9.49 3.76
C LEU A 397 13.14 -10.94 4.29
N GLY A 398 13.26 -11.14 5.62
CA GLY A 398 13.24 -12.46 6.24
C GLY A 398 14.49 -13.31 5.93
N THR A 399 15.61 -12.67 5.55
CA THR A 399 16.88 -13.33 5.24
C THR A 399 17.87 -13.29 6.41
N LEU A 400 17.52 -12.60 7.49
CA LEU A 400 18.35 -12.53 8.69
C LEU A 400 18.28 -13.87 9.44
N ASP A 401 19.45 -14.39 9.86
CA ASP A 401 19.51 -15.58 10.70
C ASP A 401 18.96 -15.27 12.11
N ALA A 402 17.98 -16.04 12.55
CA ALA A 402 17.36 -15.86 13.86
C ALA A 402 18.37 -16.01 15.03
N THR A 403 19.49 -16.71 14.81
CA THR A 403 20.57 -16.85 15.79
C THR A 403 21.39 -15.59 15.99
N GLU A 404 21.41 -14.69 15.01
CA GLU A 404 22.10 -13.40 15.06
C GLU A 404 21.30 -12.32 15.81
N VAL A 405 20.01 -12.58 16.11
CA VAL A 405 19.10 -11.64 16.77
C VAL A 405 18.70 -12.17 18.14
N PRO A 406 19.51 -11.93 19.19
CA PRO A 406 19.30 -12.53 20.51
C PRO A 406 18.10 -11.94 21.28
N SER A 407 17.48 -10.86 20.81
CA SER A 407 16.37 -10.21 21.51
C SER A 407 15.43 -9.45 20.58
N GLY A 408 14.17 -9.24 21.01
CA GLY A 408 13.20 -8.40 20.29
C GLY A 408 13.69 -6.97 20.10
N TYR A 409 14.50 -6.43 21.02
CA TYR A 409 15.11 -5.11 20.88
C TYR A 409 16.14 -5.07 19.74
N ALA A 410 16.97 -6.10 19.60
CA ALA A 410 17.92 -6.21 18.50
C ALA A 410 17.19 -6.29 17.15
N LEU A 411 16.08 -7.05 17.08
CA LEU A 411 15.23 -7.11 15.89
C LEU A 411 14.64 -5.73 15.55
N LYS A 412 14.13 -5.01 16.53
CA LYS A 412 13.59 -3.65 16.34
C LYS A 412 14.67 -2.69 15.82
N LEU A 413 15.90 -2.79 16.33
CA LEU A 413 17.03 -2.00 15.85
C LEU A 413 17.39 -2.36 14.39
N ALA A 414 17.39 -3.66 14.05
CA ALA A 414 17.66 -4.13 12.69
C ALA A 414 16.57 -3.69 11.68
N LEU A 415 15.33 -3.50 12.13
CA LEU A 415 14.21 -2.97 11.32
C LEU A 415 14.18 -1.43 11.26
N GLY A 416 14.99 -0.72 12.06
CA GLY A 416 14.96 0.75 12.14
C GLY A 416 15.00 1.50 10.80
N PRO A 417 15.86 1.12 9.82
CA PRO A 417 15.87 1.76 8.50
C PRO A 417 14.56 1.55 7.71
N LEU A 418 13.93 0.39 7.87
CA LEU A 418 12.64 0.07 7.26
C LEU A 418 11.51 0.86 7.92
N ASP A 419 11.51 0.95 9.25
CA ASP A 419 10.54 1.77 10.00
C ASP A 419 10.61 3.25 9.56
N ALA A 420 11.82 3.79 9.41
CA ALA A 420 12.01 5.15 8.93
C ALA A 420 11.53 5.33 7.47
N LEU A 421 11.73 4.33 6.61
CA LEU A 421 11.22 4.35 5.23
C LEU A 421 9.68 4.37 5.23
N VAL A 422 9.05 3.46 5.95
CA VAL A 422 7.59 3.34 6.06
C VAL A 422 6.98 4.60 6.67
N GLY A 423 7.62 5.17 7.70
CA GLY A 423 7.20 6.44 8.31
C GLY A 423 7.15 7.60 7.30
N MET A 424 8.18 7.75 6.48
CA MET A 424 8.20 8.76 5.41
C MET A 424 7.15 8.49 4.33
N MET A 425 6.95 7.22 3.96
CA MET A 425 5.93 6.85 2.98
C MET A 425 4.52 7.15 3.50
N ARG A 426 4.24 6.88 4.77
CA ARG A 426 2.96 7.19 5.43
C ARG A 426 2.73 8.70 5.53
N LEU A 427 3.77 9.47 5.85
CA LEU A 427 3.69 10.93 5.91
C LEU A 427 3.29 11.53 4.56
N ALA A 428 3.89 11.07 3.45
CA ALA A 428 3.53 11.52 2.10
C ALA A 428 2.05 11.26 1.75
N ARG A 429 1.45 10.24 2.36
CA ARG A 429 0.07 9.79 2.11
C ARG A 429 -0.97 10.46 3.00
N GLU A 430 -0.58 10.94 4.17
CA GLU A 430 -1.52 11.43 5.17
C GLU A 430 -2.43 12.52 4.62
N HIS A 431 -1.86 13.55 4.01
CA HIS A 431 -2.63 14.64 3.41
C HIS A 431 -3.53 14.15 2.24
N LYS A 432 -3.01 13.22 1.42
CA LYS A 432 -3.74 12.74 0.23
C LYS A 432 -4.97 11.90 0.57
N TYR A 433 -4.89 11.06 1.63
CA TYR A 433 -6.07 10.34 2.12
C TYR A 433 -7.07 11.25 2.82
N ARG A 434 -6.61 12.28 3.56
CA ARG A 434 -7.50 13.31 4.10
C ARG A 434 -8.27 14.03 2.98
N LEU A 435 -7.57 14.39 1.91
CA LEU A 435 -8.17 14.99 0.72
C LEU A 435 -9.18 14.05 0.06
N LEU A 436 -8.84 12.77 -0.10
CA LEU A 436 -9.74 11.75 -0.63
C LEU A 436 -11.07 11.71 0.15
N PHE A 437 -11.01 11.61 1.48
CA PHE A 437 -12.21 11.56 2.30
C PHE A 437 -13.00 12.88 2.31
N LYS A 438 -12.32 14.02 2.22
CA LYS A 438 -12.96 15.33 2.04
C LYS A 438 -13.74 15.37 0.72
N MET A 439 -13.15 14.91 -0.38
CA MET A 439 -13.81 14.83 -1.68
C MET A 439 -14.99 13.86 -1.66
N VAL A 440 -14.89 12.71 -0.97
CA VAL A 440 -16.01 11.76 -0.81
C VAL A 440 -17.19 12.42 -0.12
N GLN A 441 -16.96 13.14 0.98
CA GLN A 441 -18.02 13.87 1.71
C GLN A 441 -18.67 14.93 0.81
N ARG A 442 -17.86 15.74 0.11
CA ARG A 442 -18.36 16.77 -0.81
C ARG A 442 -19.18 16.18 -1.97
N LEU A 443 -18.78 15.03 -2.50
CA LEU A 443 -19.55 14.33 -3.54
C LEU A 443 -20.89 13.81 -3.03
N TYR A 444 -20.98 13.34 -1.80
CA TYR A 444 -22.25 12.98 -1.17
C TYR A 444 -23.16 14.20 -0.96
N GLN A 445 -22.60 15.32 -0.55
CA GLN A 445 -23.33 16.58 -0.40
C GLN A 445 -23.82 17.12 -1.75
N ALA A 446 -22.95 17.10 -2.79
CA ALA A 446 -23.33 17.50 -4.16
C ALA A 446 -24.45 16.61 -4.72
N GLY A 447 -24.37 15.30 -4.47
CA GLY A 447 -25.41 14.34 -4.87
C GLY A 447 -26.66 14.38 -3.98
N ARG A 448 -26.73 15.25 -2.96
CA ARG A 448 -27.85 15.38 -1.99
C ARG A 448 -28.25 14.03 -1.38
N ALA A 449 -27.26 13.20 -1.07
CA ALA A 449 -27.50 11.88 -0.50
C ALA A 449 -28.06 11.99 0.93
N GLU A 450 -28.95 11.07 1.29
CA GLU A 450 -29.56 11.02 2.61
C GLU A 450 -28.50 10.93 3.71
N GLY A 451 -28.67 11.75 4.75
CA GLY A 451 -27.76 11.82 5.89
C GLY A 451 -26.52 12.70 5.68
N TRP A 452 -26.35 13.33 4.51
CA TRP A 452 -25.24 14.25 4.22
C TRP A 452 -25.79 15.68 4.07
N ALA A 453 -25.91 16.38 5.21
CA ALA A 453 -26.38 17.75 5.23
C ALA A 453 -25.36 18.70 4.58
N ALA A 454 -25.85 19.86 4.10
CA ALA A 454 -24.98 20.95 3.69
C ALA A 454 -24.25 21.51 4.93
N GLY A 455 -22.98 21.80 4.79
CA GLY A 455 -22.10 22.28 5.85
C GLY A 455 -20.65 21.91 5.60
N GLU A 456 -19.77 22.36 6.46
CA GLU A 456 -18.35 22.03 6.39
C GLU A 456 -18.11 20.53 6.56
N THR A 457 -17.15 19.99 5.80
CA THR A 457 -16.76 18.58 5.88
C THR A 457 -15.90 18.33 7.10
N LEU A 458 -16.14 17.24 7.81
CA LEU A 458 -15.34 16.87 8.97
C LEU A 458 -14.00 16.24 8.55
N PRO A 459 -12.90 16.56 9.27
CA PRO A 459 -11.59 16.00 8.96
C PRO A 459 -11.56 14.49 9.25
N ALA A 460 -11.40 13.70 8.20
CA ALA A 460 -11.24 12.25 8.28
C ALA A 460 -9.84 11.85 7.84
N ARG A 461 -9.26 10.87 8.53
CA ARG A 461 -7.92 10.35 8.26
C ARG A 461 -7.92 8.83 8.14
N LEU A 462 -6.90 8.29 7.47
CA LEU A 462 -6.63 6.87 7.43
C LEU A 462 -5.66 6.52 8.56
N ALA A 463 -6.11 5.76 9.53
CA ALA A 463 -5.27 5.22 10.60
C ALA A 463 -4.65 3.91 10.11
N TRP A 464 -3.33 3.85 10.14
CA TRP A 464 -2.54 2.69 9.76
C TRP A 464 -2.30 1.80 10.97
N ALA A 465 -2.50 0.50 10.82
CA ALA A 465 -2.08 -0.44 11.85
C ALA A 465 -0.54 -0.45 12.01
N PRO A 466 -0.03 -0.88 13.18
CA PRO A 466 1.38 -1.15 13.35
C PRO A 466 1.90 -2.12 12.28
N HIS A 467 3.07 -1.84 11.73
CA HIS A 467 3.67 -2.62 10.66
C HIS A 467 4.75 -3.58 11.18
N THR A 468 5.27 -3.34 12.38
CA THR A 468 6.23 -4.23 13.04
C THR A 468 5.52 -5.18 13.99
N PRO A 469 5.96 -6.44 14.08
CA PRO A 469 5.45 -7.35 15.10
C PRO A 469 5.66 -6.76 16.49
N THR A 470 4.59 -6.55 17.22
CA THR A 470 4.64 -6.09 18.60
C THR A 470 4.60 -7.31 19.52
N ASP A 471 5.51 -7.38 20.49
CA ASP A 471 5.40 -8.36 21.56
C ASP A 471 4.19 -8.01 22.44
N ARG A 472 3.06 -8.63 22.14
CA ARG A 472 1.80 -8.37 22.82
C ARG A 472 1.87 -8.66 24.31
N ALA A 473 2.66 -9.67 24.70
CA ALA A 473 2.80 -10.04 26.11
C ALA A 473 3.56 -8.95 26.88
N ALA A 474 4.67 -8.45 26.31
CA ALA A 474 5.45 -7.37 26.90
C ALA A 474 4.62 -6.06 27.00
N VAL A 475 3.88 -5.70 25.95
CA VAL A 475 3.02 -4.52 25.98
C VAL A 475 1.89 -4.66 27.01
N LEU A 476 1.29 -5.86 27.14
CA LEU A 476 0.28 -6.09 28.16
C LEU A 476 0.83 -5.92 29.57
N GLU A 477 2.02 -6.47 29.85
CA GLU A 477 2.69 -6.35 31.15
C GLU A 477 3.03 -4.89 31.47
N GLU A 478 3.54 -4.15 30.49
CA GLU A 478 3.83 -2.72 30.60
C GLU A 478 2.56 -1.92 30.90
N VAL A 479 1.50 -2.13 30.14
CA VAL A 479 0.21 -1.42 30.29
C VAL A 479 -0.42 -1.75 31.64
N VAL A 480 -0.46 -3.02 32.05
CA VAL A 480 -1.01 -3.44 33.35
C VAL A 480 -0.23 -2.81 34.50
N THR A 481 1.10 -2.81 34.40
CA THR A 481 1.97 -2.21 35.43
C THR A 481 1.77 -0.70 35.53
N ALA A 482 1.76 0.01 34.40
CA ALA A 482 1.63 1.45 34.37
C ALA A 482 0.21 1.93 34.75
N TYR A 483 -0.81 1.21 34.31
CA TYR A 483 -2.21 1.46 34.72
C TYR A 483 -2.42 1.17 36.21
N GLY A 484 -1.89 0.04 36.71
CA GLY A 484 -1.95 -0.31 38.12
C GLY A 484 -1.23 0.67 39.05
N ALA A 485 -0.14 1.30 38.54
CA ALA A 485 0.59 2.37 39.21
C ALA A 485 -0.10 3.74 39.12
N GLY A 486 -1.20 3.87 38.40
CA GLY A 486 -1.93 5.13 38.20
C GLY A 486 -1.22 6.14 37.28
N VAL A 487 -0.22 5.69 36.51
CA VAL A 487 0.55 6.54 35.58
C VAL A 487 -0.19 6.73 34.25
N LEU A 488 -0.98 5.74 33.83
CA LEU A 488 -1.77 5.78 32.61
C LEU A 488 -3.26 5.87 32.92
N SER A 489 -4.00 6.62 32.09
CA SER A 489 -5.47 6.57 32.08
C SER A 489 -5.98 5.28 31.46
N LEU A 490 -7.24 4.89 31.75
CA LEU A 490 -7.89 3.74 31.12
C LEU A 490 -7.91 3.88 29.59
N GLU A 491 -8.16 5.09 29.10
CA GLU A 491 -8.20 5.42 27.68
C GLU A 491 -6.87 5.17 27.00
N THR A 492 -5.78 5.70 27.58
CA THR A 492 -4.43 5.47 27.06
C THR A 492 -4.05 3.99 27.10
N ALA A 493 -4.42 3.28 28.17
CA ALA A 493 -4.17 1.85 28.31
C ALA A 493 -4.88 1.03 27.23
N VAL A 494 -6.15 1.30 26.96
CA VAL A 494 -6.95 0.62 25.92
C VAL A 494 -6.42 0.97 24.53
N THR A 495 -6.01 2.22 24.29
CA THR A 495 -5.41 2.66 23.01
C THR A 495 -4.08 1.95 22.76
N MET A 496 -3.20 1.84 23.75
CA MET A 496 -1.94 1.10 23.64
C MET A 496 -2.16 -0.38 23.32
N LEU A 497 -3.17 -1.01 23.93
CA LEU A 497 -3.53 -2.41 23.62
C LEU A 497 -4.09 -2.54 22.20
N LEU A 498 -4.91 -1.58 21.75
CA LEU A 498 -5.40 -1.53 20.37
C LEU A 498 -4.24 -1.43 19.37
N GLU A 499 -3.31 -0.52 19.61
CA GLU A 499 -2.11 -0.33 18.78
C GLU A 499 -1.19 -1.55 18.79
N ALA A 500 -1.12 -2.27 19.91
CA ALA A 500 -0.40 -3.54 19.99
C ALA A 500 -1.10 -4.70 19.25
N GLY A 501 -2.28 -4.46 18.66
CA GLY A 501 -3.00 -5.44 17.84
C GLY A 501 -3.85 -6.43 18.64
N TYR A 502 -4.29 -6.06 19.86
CA TYR A 502 -5.34 -6.81 20.55
C TYR A 502 -6.66 -6.70 19.79
N PRO A 503 -7.59 -7.68 19.89
CA PRO A 503 -8.83 -7.72 19.13
C PRO A 503 -9.88 -6.74 19.67
N ILE A 504 -9.47 -5.51 19.95
CA ILE A 504 -10.31 -4.39 20.34
C ILE A 504 -10.74 -3.68 19.07
N LYS A 505 -12.04 -3.64 18.77
CA LYS A 505 -12.54 -3.00 17.54
C LYS A 505 -12.61 -1.48 17.64
N ASP A 506 -12.96 -0.99 18.82
CA ASP A 506 -13.13 0.42 19.10
C ASP A 506 -12.79 0.68 20.58
N ALA A 507 -11.92 1.67 20.83
CA ALA A 507 -11.43 1.96 22.18
C ALA A 507 -12.55 2.50 23.09
N SER A 508 -13.42 3.38 22.58
CA SER A 508 -14.53 3.95 23.33
C SER A 508 -15.56 2.88 23.71
N GLN A 509 -15.89 1.99 22.79
CA GLN A 509 -16.80 0.88 23.05
C GLN A 509 -16.25 -0.10 24.11
N GLU A 510 -14.95 -0.33 24.09
CA GLU A 510 -14.29 -1.18 25.10
C GLU A 510 -14.24 -0.50 26.47
N MET A 511 -13.96 0.81 26.51
CA MET A 511 -14.02 1.59 27.75
C MET A 511 -15.43 1.61 28.36
N ALA A 512 -16.46 1.76 27.51
CA ALA A 512 -17.85 1.70 27.98
C ALA A 512 -18.19 0.33 28.59
N ARG A 513 -17.73 -0.77 27.97
CA ARG A 513 -17.90 -2.13 28.51
C ARG A 513 -17.18 -2.32 29.84
N ILE A 514 -15.95 -1.81 29.96
CA ILE A 514 -15.16 -1.90 31.19
C ILE A 514 -15.84 -1.11 32.32
N ARG A 515 -16.35 0.12 32.04
CA ARG A 515 -17.08 0.95 33.01
C ARG A 515 -18.37 0.26 33.46
N ALA A 516 -19.18 -0.22 32.52
CA ALA A 516 -20.42 -0.93 32.86
C ALA A 516 -20.17 -2.17 33.71
N LYS A 517 -19.10 -2.92 33.44
CA LYS A 517 -18.69 -4.06 34.27
C LYS A 517 -18.26 -3.62 35.66
N ALA A 518 -17.48 -2.55 35.79
CA ALA A 518 -17.04 -2.02 37.07
C ALA A 518 -18.23 -1.54 37.94
N GLU A 519 -19.22 -0.87 37.34
CA GLU A 519 -20.46 -0.45 37.98
C GLU A 519 -21.30 -1.64 38.48
N GLN A 520 -21.41 -2.68 37.64
CA GLN A 520 -22.11 -3.90 38.00
C GLN A 520 -21.43 -4.63 39.17
N GLU A 521 -20.09 -4.71 39.17
CA GLU A 521 -19.32 -5.29 40.27
C GLU A 521 -19.44 -4.45 41.55
N ALA A 522 -19.44 -3.11 41.43
CA ALA A 522 -19.66 -2.21 42.57
C ALA A 522 -21.06 -2.38 43.17
N ALA A 523 -22.08 -2.49 42.32
CA ALA A 523 -23.47 -2.74 42.78
C ALA A 523 -23.59 -4.10 43.48
N VAL A 524 -22.95 -5.15 42.99
CA VAL A 524 -22.91 -6.46 43.62
C VAL A 524 -22.22 -6.40 45.00
N ARG A 525 -21.06 -5.73 45.09
CA ARG A 525 -20.35 -5.54 46.39
C ARG A 525 -21.17 -4.75 47.40
N MET A 526 -21.88 -3.70 46.96
CA MET A 526 -22.77 -2.95 47.81
C MET A 526 -23.97 -3.79 48.32
N ALA A 527 -24.54 -4.61 47.42
CA ALA A 527 -25.63 -5.52 47.80
C ALA A 527 -25.16 -6.60 48.81
N GLU A 528 -23.96 -7.16 48.61
CA GLU A 528 -23.35 -8.11 49.54
C GLU A 528 -23.01 -7.46 50.90
N ALA A 529 -22.51 -6.22 50.90
CA ALA A 529 -22.22 -5.47 52.12
C ALA A 529 -23.51 -5.13 52.89
N ALA A 530 -24.60 -4.77 52.18
CA ALA A 530 -25.90 -4.55 52.77
C ALA A 530 -26.49 -5.85 53.35
N ALA A 531 -26.34 -6.97 52.65
CA ALA A 531 -26.78 -8.27 53.14
C ALA A 531 -26.02 -8.74 54.39
N ARG A 532 -24.72 -8.43 54.50
CA ARG A 532 -23.91 -8.69 55.71
C ARG A 532 -24.37 -7.83 56.89
N ARG A 533 -24.59 -6.53 56.71
CA ARG A 533 -25.11 -5.64 57.75
C ARG A 533 -26.49 -6.09 58.28
N GLY A 534 -27.39 -6.51 57.36
CA GLY A 534 -28.71 -7.02 57.75
C GLY A 534 -28.68 -8.39 58.45
N ARG A 535 -27.57 -9.15 58.34
CA ARG A 535 -27.35 -10.36 59.16
C ARG A 535 -26.79 -10.04 60.53
N ASP A 536 -25.84 -9.12 60.64
CA ASP A 536 -25.26 -8.67 61.91
C ASP A 536 -26.32 -7.97 62.77
N GLU A 537 -27.28 -7.21 62.19
CA GLU A 537 -28.42 -6.63 62.92
C GLU A 537 -29.44 -7.67 63.40
N ARG A 538 -29.59 -8.82 62.74
CA ARG A 538 -30.47 -9.91 63.15
C ARG A 538 -29.82 -10.83 64.22
N ASP A 539 -28.51 -11.02 64.18
CA ASP A 539 -27.80 -11.76 65.22
C ASP A 539 -27.58 -10.94 66.49
N GLY A 540 -27.57 -9.57 66.38
CA GLY A 540 -27.52 -8.69 67.56
C GLY A 540 -28.84 -8.58 68.35
N ASP A 541 -29.99 -8.92 67.76
CA ASP A 541 -31.31 -8.87 68.43
C ASP A 541 -31.74 -10.21 69.09
N GLN A 542 -30.90 -11.25 69.03
CA GLN A 542 -31.14 -12.55 69.71
C GLN A 542 -30.23 -12.82 70.90
N GLY A 543 -29.41 -11.84 71.33
CA GLY A 543 -28.36 -12.00 72.35
C GLY A 543 -28.69 -11.47 73.72
N GLU A 544 -29.98 -11.25 74.14
CA GLU A 544 -30.32 -10.83 75.47
C GLU A 544 -31.40 -11.76 76.11
N ASN A 545 -30.95 -13.01 76.42
CA ASN A 545 -31.46 -13.79 77.55
C ASN A 545 -30.77 -15.14 77.59
N ASP A 546 -29.77 -15.30 78.44
CA ASP A 546 -29.65 -16.40 79.44
C ASP A 546 -28.37 -16.25 80.25
N GLY A 547 -28.54 -16.45 81.55
CA GLY A 547 -27.56 -16.27 82.60
C GLY A 547 -26.47 -17.42 82.69
N PRO A 548 -25.54 -17.32 83.67
CA PRO A 548 -24.27 -17.95 83.66
C PRO A 548 -24.25 -19.41 84.09
N GLY A 549 -23.54 -20.26 83.37
CA GLY A 549 -23.23 -21.65 83.77
C GLY A 549 -21.92 -22.13 83.06
N PRO A 550 -21.25 -23.14 83.57
CA PRO A 550 -19.94 -23.00 84.16
C PRO A 550 -18.72 -23.38 83.25
N VAL A 551 -17.54 -22.96 83.73
CA VAL A 551 -16.18 -23.21 83.30
C VAL A 551 -15.88 -24.69 83.06
N ALA A 552 -15.25 -25.04 81.95
CA ALA A 552 -14.41 -26.22 81.83
C ALA A 552 -13.32 -26.05 80.74
N ALA A 553 -12.11 -25.92 81.25
CA ALA A 553 -10.87 -26.57 80.87
C ALA A 553 -10.27 -26.40 79.47
N GLU A 554 -9.15 -25.78 79.50
CA GLU A 554 -8.03 -25.83 78.52
C GLU A 554 -7.66 -27.24 78.10
N LYS A 555 -7.26 -27.40 76.85
CA LYS A 555 -6.17 -28.29 76.44
C LYS A 555 -5.49 -27.85 75.16
N PRO A 556 -4.20 -28.23 74.92
CA PRO A 556 -3.20 -27.37 74.32
C PRO A 556 -2.85 -27.70 72.88
N LEU A 557 -2.04 -26.78 72.31
CA LEU A 557 -1.24 -26.90 71.08
C LEU A 557 -0.58 -28.27 70.88
N ASP A 558 -0.61 -28.78 69.68
CA ASP A 558 0.57 -29.38 69.09
C ASP A 558 0.55 -29.46 67.57
N GLU A 559 1.70 -29.13 67.04
CA GLU A 559 2.49 -29.65 65.91
C GLU A 559 2.06 -29.34 64.45
N ARG A 560 3.03 -28.69 63.89
CA ARG A 560 3.37 -28.47 62.47
C ARG A 560 3.75 -29.80 61.81
N GLU A 561 3.39 -29.96 60.57
CA GLU A 561 4.29 -30.60 59.60
C GLU A 561 4.18 -29.98 58.20
N PRO A 562 5.29 -30.00 57.43
CA PRO A 562 5.43 -29.26 56.20
C PRO A 562 5.10 -30.13 54.98
N VAL A 563 4.53 -29.54 53.95
CA VAL A 563 4.39 -30.19 52.63
C VAL A 563 5.50 -29.73 51.69
N VAL A 564 6.22 -30.73 51.29
CA VAL A 564 7.33 -30.79 50.36
C VAL A 564 6.90 -30.34 48.95
N ALA A 565 7.75 -29.55 48.31
CA ALA A 565 7.77 -29.33 46.87
C ALA A 565 8.14 -30.61 46.12
N ASP A 566 7.50 -30.84 44.99
CA ASP A 566 8.16 -31.53 43.87
C ASP A 566 7.49 -31.26 42.53
N ARG A 567 8.32 -30.82 41.59
CA ARG A 567 8.35 -30.83 40.13
C ARG A 567 7.55 -29.80 39.37
#